data_acb24faeff4fc06cadc41d778833eeec
#
_entry.id   acb24faeff4fc06cadc41d778833eeec
#
_cell.length_a   1.000
_cell.length_b   1.000
_cell.length_c   1.000
_cell.angle_alpha   90.00
_cell.angle_beta   90.00
_cell.angle_gamma   90.00
#
_symmetry.space_group_name_H-M   'P 1'
#
loop_
_entity.id
_entity.type
_entity.pdbx_description
1 polymer ?
#
loop_
_entity_poly.entity_id
_entity_poly.type
_entity_poly.pdbx_seq_one_letter_code
_entity_poly.pdbx_strand_id
1 'polypeptide(L)'
;MDALADILKTIRLNTSTYFCSDFASSWGMEIEATDNGLFHVVVDGECWLKAINQTSAIHLKEGDVVAFPTGGSHWISDTPESPKRPGTEVIDEILSGANPFQVDENKEGGKRITLMCGAFKYDTNIKHAFLKDLPCFIHLEAQHTPELAWLRSLVSVLSVESRQQSPGFSVIIDRLTEVLFIQLLREHIRRQASKHGYLSALADPYIGRALNLIHDDQNSQCSVESLGKNIGLSRSAFTDRFSKLVGQSPKAYLMDWRMQKAKTQLTQSNLGMFQIAESAGYSSEAAFSKAFKQVFNTPPGKFRRTMQD
;
A
#
# COMPACT_ATOMS: atom_id res chain seq x y z
N MET A 1 -18.51 -7.06 -0.35
CA MET A 1 -17.07 -6.99 0.01
C MET A 1 -16.66 -5.51 0.05
N ASP A 2 -15.66 -5.14 0.85
CA ASP A 2 -15.12 -3.76 0.88
C ASP A 2 -14.14 -3.57 -0.30
N ALA A 3 -14.33 -2.50 -1.08
CA ALA A 3 -13.54 -2.20 -2.27
C ALA A 3 -12.03 -2.10 -1.97
N LEU A 4 -11.64 -1.47 -0.85
CA LEU A 4 -10.23 -1.39 -0.46
C LEU A 4 -9.65 -2.78 -0.19
N ALA A 5 -10.37 -3.64 0.53
CA ALA A 5 -9.92 -5.01 0.81
C ALA A 5 -9.73 -5.84 -0.45
N ASP A 6 -10.63 -5.71 -1.43
CA ASP A 6 -10.57 -6.44 -2.69
C ASP A 6 -9.42 -5.94 -3.58
N ILE A 7 -9.17 -4.63 -3.59
CA ILE A 7 -8.03 -4.02 -4.29
C ILE A 7 -6.70 -4.51 -3.69
N LEU A 8 -6.55 -4.45 -2.37
CA LEU A 8 -5.32 -4.88 -1.68
C LEU A 8 -4.99 -6.35 -1.95
N LYS A 9 -6.01 -7.22 -1.98
CA LYS A 9 -5.85 -8.63 -2.41
C LYS A 9 -5.41 -8.73 -3.87
N THR A 10 -6.04 -7.93 -4.74
CA THR A 10 -5.76 -7.96 -6.19
C THR A 10 -4.34 -7.51 -6.49
N ILE A 11 -3.85 -6.43 -5.86
CA ILE A 11 -2.48 -5.93 -6.04
C ILE A 11 -1.43 -6.78 -5.32
N ARG A 12 -1.85 -7.84 -4.61
CA ARG A 12 -0.98 -8.76 -3.89
C ARG A 12 -0.03 -8.02 -2.96
N LEU A 13 -0.61 -7.12 -2.15
CA LEU A 13 0.17 -6.42 -1.13
C LEU A 13 0.93 -7.45 -0.30
N ASN A 14 2.21 -7.27 -0.21
CA ASN A 14 3.12 -8.01 0.66
C ASN A 14 4.04 -7.03 1.37
N THR A 15 4.51 -7.38 2.53
CA THR A 15 5.38 -6.51 3.33
C THR A 15 6.63 -7.27 3.73
N SER A 16 7.70 -6.53 3.95
CA SER A 16 8.90 -7.07 4.56
C SER A 16 9.54 -6.01 5.45
N THR A 17 9.83 -6.37 6.68
CA THR A 17 10.63 -5.53 7.58
C THR A 17 12.10 -5.85 7.33
N TYR A 18 12.90 -4.81 7.08
CA TYR A 18 14.32 -4.98 6.89
C TYR A 18 15.02 -5.16 8.22
N PHE A 19 14.76 -4.26 9.17
CA PHE A 19 15.35 -4.31 10.49
C PHE A 19 14.54 -3.53 11.53
N CYS A 20 14.81 -3.84 12.79
CA CYS A 20 14.50 -3.00 13.95
C CYS A 20 15.79 -2.92 14.76
N SER A 21 16.44 -1.76 14.77
CA SER A 21 17.78 -1.60 15.34
C SER A 21 17.89 -0.35 16.19
N ASP A 22 18.75 -0.43 17.19
CA ASP A 22 19.13 0.69 18.06
C ASP A 22 20.32 1.41 17.45
N PHE A 23 20.19 2.73 17.27
CA PHE A 23 21.24 3.60 16.77
C PHE A 23 21.66 4.61 17.84
N ALA A 24 22.96 4.95 17.85
CA ALA A 24 23.49 6.03 18.66
C ALA A 24 23.92 7.20 17.77
N SER A 25 23.98 8.41 18.35
CA SER A 25 24.50 9.58 17.67
C SER A 25 25.94 9.37 17.17
N SER A 26 26.38 9.78 16.03
CA SER A 26 25.71 10.47 14.93
C SER A 26 25.40 9.46 13.84
N TRP A 27 24.16 9.39 13.39
CA TRP A 27 23.75 8.48 12.36
C TRP A 27 22.89 9.17 11.28
N GLY A 28 22.87 8.62 10.09
CA GLY A 28 22.01 9.08 9.03
C GLY A 28 22.04 8.14 7.82
N MET A 29 20.89 8.03 7.17
CA MET A 29 20.69 7.25 5.95
C MET A 29 20.05 8.11 4.87
N GLU A 30 20.54 7.98 3.66
CA GLU A 30 19.91 8.51 2.45
C GLU A 30 19.34 7.35 1.65
N ILE A 31 18.05 7.39 1.40
CA ILE A 31 17.29 6.35 0.71
C ILE A 31 16.92 6.87 -0.68
N GLU A 32 17.41 6.18 -1.71
CA GLU A 32 17.07 6.48 -3.09
C GLU A 32 15.64 6.03 -3.41
N ALA A 33 15.07 6.59 -4.48
CA ALA A 33 13.75 6.17 -4.96
C ALA A 33 13.76 4.70 -5.39
N THR A 34 12.71 3.98 -5.04
CA THR A 34 12.52 2.56 -5.37
C THR A 34 11.12 2.31 -5.93
N ASP A 35 10.94 1.17 -6.61
CA ASP A 35 9.61 0.72 -7.07
C ASP A 35 8.74 0.14 -5.93
N ASN A 36 9.33 -0.08 -4.76
CA ASN A 36 8.62 -0.55 -3.57
C ASN A 36 8.23 0.62 -2.68
N GLY A 37 7.09 0.54 -2.02
CA GLY A 37 6.79 1.45 -0.93
C GLY A 37 7.73 1.21 0.25
N LEU A 38 8.04 2.26 1.01
CA LEU A 38 8.94 2.21 2.16
C LEU A 38 8.23 2.73 3.40
N PHE A 39 8.68 2.30 4.58
CA PHE A 39 8.19 2.86 5.84
C PHE A 39 9.28 2.88 6.90
N HIS A 40 9.11 3.82 7.85
CA HIS A 40 9.89 3.93 9.07
C HIS A 40 8.96 4.12 10.26
N VAL A 41 9.29 3.46 11.36
CA VAL A 41 8.61 3.58 12.64
C VAL A 41 9.63 3.99 13.69
N VAL A 42 9.40 5.10 14.37
CA VAL A 42 10.18 5.47 15.54
C VAL A 42 9.63 4.70 16.73
N VAL A 43 10.33 3.64 17.12
CA VAL A 43 9.90 2.75 18.20
C VAL A 43 10.22 3.38 19.57
N ASP A 44 11.37 4.05 19.67
CA ASP A 44 11.83 4.77 20.86
C ASP A 44 12.77 5.89 20.43
N GLY A 45 12.76 7.03 21.14
CA GLY A 45 13.58 8.20 20.85
C GLY A 45 12.98 9.17 19.84
N GLU A 46 13.83 9.91 19.15
CA GLU A 46 13.46 10.94 18.18
C GLU A 46 14.49 11.06 17.05
N CYS A 47 14.04 11.47 15.85
CA CYS A 47 14.92 11.70 14.70
C CYS A 47 14.34 12.72 13.73
N TRP A 48 15.06 13.01 12.67
CA TRP A 48 14.65 13.92 11.61
C TRP A 48 14.55 13.19 10.28
N LEU A 49 13.55 13.58 9.50
CA LEU A 49 13.32 13.03 8.16
C LEU A 49 13.02 14.15 7.18
N LYS A 50 13.52 14.03 5.95
CA LYS A 50 13.15 14.94 4.86
C LYS A 50 12.92 14.16 3.57
N ALA A 51 11.72 14.23 3.02
CA ALA A 51 11.45 13.80 1.66
C ALA A 51 12.01 14.80 0.64
N ILE A 52 12.46 14.32 -0.52
CA ILE A 52 13.11 15.16 -1.53
C ILE A 52 12.24 16.33 -2.00
N ASN A 53 10.92 16.16 -1.98
CA ASN A 53 9.96 17.17 -2.43
C ASN A 53 9.47 18.09 -1.30
N GLN A 54 10.05 18.00 -0.09
CA GLN A 54 9.71 18.85 1.04
C GLN A 54 10.75 19.97 1.21
N THR A 55 10.27 21.14 1.60
CA THR A 55 11.16 22.30 1.85
C THR A 55 11.91 22.19 3.17
N SER A 56 11.32 21.57 4.18
CA SER A 56 11.88 21.44 5.54
C SER A 56 11.90 19.98 5.99
N ALA A 57 12.82 19.67 6.88
CA ALA A 57 12.84 18.41 7.61
C ALA A 57 11.69 18.34 8.63
N ILE A 58 11.20 17.14 8.89
CA ILE A 58 10.18 16.83 9.88
C ILE A 58 10.85 16.20 11.09
N HIS A 59 10.49 16.66 12.28
CA HIS A 59 10.91 16.04 13.52
C HIS A 59 9.96 14.89 13.86
N LEU A 60 10.49 13.68 13.93
CA LEU A 60 9.76 12.45 14.27
C LEU A 60 10.03 12.09 15.72
N LYS A 61 8.99 11.63 16.41
CA LYS A 61 9.02 11.24 17.82
C LYS A 61 8.57 9.80 17.99
N GLU A 62 8.81 9.27 19.18
CA GLU A 62 8.35 7.94 19.56
C GLU A 62 6.89 7.68 19.19
N GLY A 63 6.64 6.57 18.53
CA GLY A 63 5.34 6.13 18.02
C GLY A 63 4.99 6.69 16.64
N ASP A 64 5.73 7.67 16.12
CA ASP A 64 5.47 8.21 14.78
C ASP A 64 5.78 7.17 13.71
N VAL A 65 4.93 7.16 12.69
CA VAL A 65 5.10 6.33 11.52
C VAL A 65 5.10 7.20 10.27
N VAL A 66 6.10 7.00 9.44
CA VAL A 66 6.16 7.59 8.11
C VAL A 66 6.18 6.51 7.05
N ALA A 67 5.48 6.75 5.96
CA ALA A 67 5.46 5.85 4.81
C ALA A 67 5.60 6.61 3.52
N PHE A 68 6.28 6.00 2.58
CA PHE A 68 6.45 6.42 1.19
C PHE A 68 5.84 5.35 0.28
N PRO A 69 4.51 5.30 0.13
CA PRO A 69 3.86 4.23 -0.62
C PRO A 69 4.36 4.08 -2.06
N THR A 70 4.85 5.16 -2.66
CA THR A 70 5.42 5.17 -4.02
C THR A 70 6.94 5.09 -4.06
N GLY A 71 7.60 4.78 -2.94
CA GLY A 71 9.06 4.60 -2.86
C GLY A 71 9.87 5.88 -3.04
N GLY A 72 9.34 7.04 -2.65
CA GLY A 72 9.99 8.33 -2.82
C GLY A 72 11.32 8.43 -2.06
N SER A 73 12.32 9.09 -2.69
CA SER A 73 13.62 9.32 -2.05
C SER A 73 13.52 10.29 -0.88
N HIS A 74 14.30 10.01 0.15
CA HIS A 74 14.32 10.77 1.40
C HIS A 74 15.59 10.48 2.20
N TRP A 75 15.86 11.27 3.21
CA TRP A 75 16.84 10.93 4.22
C TRP A 75 16.21 10.90 5.62
N ILE A 76 16.84 10.14 6.53
CA ILE A 76 16.48 10.05 7.94
C ILE A 76 17.77 10.02 8.78
N SER A 77 17.81 10.78 9.88
CA SER A 77 19.02 10.95 10.69
C SER A 77 18.71 11.47 12.09
N ASP A 78 19.68 11.38 13.01
CA ASP A 78 19.56 11.92 14.37
C ASP A 78 19.44 13.46 14.38
N THR A 79 20.16 14.15 13.48
CA THR A 79 20.02 15.59 13.25
C THR A 79 20.02 15.90 11.75
N PRO A 80 19.44 17.02 11.30
CA PRO A 80 19.46 17.39 9.88
C PRO A 80 20.87 17.50 9.30
N GLU A 81 21.85 17.86 10.10
CA GLU A 81 23.25 18.11 9.72
C GLU A 81 24.11 16.84 9.71
N SER A 82 23.65 15.76 10.34
CA SER A 82 24.41 14.52 10.43
C SER A 82 24.75 13.94 9.05
N PRO A 83 25.93 13.36 8.87
CA PRO A 83 26.30 12.69 7.63
C PRO A 83 25.33 11.56 7.31
N LYS A 84 24.98 11.41 6.02
CA LYS A 84 24.08 10.35 5.55
C LYS A 84 24.89 9.34 4.74
N ARG A 85 24.75 8.08 5.08
CA ARG A 85 25.28 6.94 4.32
C ARG A 85 24.20 6.41 3.37
N PRO A 86 24.57 5.80 2.23
CA PRO A 86 23.59 5.13 1.39
C PRO A 86 22.77 4.10 2.18
N GLY A 87 21.45 4.20 2.11
CA GLY A 87 20.56 3.33 2.90
C GLY A 87 20.70 1.85 2.55
N THR A 88 21.03 1.52 1.30
CA THR A 88 21.31 0.16 0.85
C THR A 88 22.51 -0.46 1.59
N GLU A 89 23.61 0.29 1.73
CA GLU A 89 24.79 -0.19 2.47
C GLU A 89 24.45 -0.44 3.95
N VAL A 90 23.73 0.50 4.57
CA VAL A 90 23.32 0.36 5.98
C VAL A 90 22.42 -0.84 6.20
N ILE A 91 21.46 -1.06 5.30
CA ILE A 91 20.55 -2.22 5.36
C ILE A 91 21.36 -3.52 5.24
N ASP A 92 22.26 -3.61 4.27
CA ASP A 92 23.07 -4.81 4.02
C ASP A 92 23.99 -5.13 5.22
N GLU A 93 24.61 -4.11 5.83
CA GLU A 93 25.39 -4.29 7.05
C GLU A 93 24.54 -4.82 8.21
N ILE A 94 23.35 -4.24 8.44
CA ILE A 94 22.45 -4.70 9.52
C ILE A 94 21.97 -6.12 9.28
N LEU A 95 21.61 -6.46 8.04
CA LEU A 95 21.17 -7.81 7.69
C LEU A 95 22.30 -8.85 7.81
N SER A 96 23.56 -8.42 7.67
CA SER A 96 24.73 -9.28 7.91
C SER A 96 25.10 -9.43 9.39
N GLY A 97 24.35 -8.77 10.29
CA GLY A 97 24.57 -8.80 11.75
C GLY A 97 25.52 -7.72 12.26
N ALA A 98 25.93 -6.76 11.41
CA ALA A 98 26.71 -5.60 11.80
C ALA A 98 25.79 -4.38 11.93
N ASN A 99 25.91 -3.63 13.01
CA ASN A 99 25.21 -2.35 13.14
C ASN A 99 26.22 -1.21 12.96
N PRO A 100 26.17 -0.48 11.80
CA PRO A 100 27.14 0.59 11.51
C PRO A 100 27.01 1.81 12.44
N PHE A 101 25.94 1.89 13.21
CA PHE A 101 25.63 2.97 14.15
C PHE A 101 25.52 2.43 15.58
N GLN A 102 26.43 1.52 15.95
CA GLN A 102 26.39 0.87 17.25
C GLN A 102 26.34 1.84 18.42
N VAL A 103 25.56 1.47 19.41
CA VAL A 103 25.57 2.11 20.72
C VAL A 103 26.88 1.74 21.42
N ASP A 104 27.77 2.71 21.62
CA ASP A 104 28.93 2.52 22.48
C ASP A 104 28.44 2.53 23.94
N GLU A 105 28.35 1.36 24.55
CA GLU A 105 27.88 1.18 25.93
C GLU A 105 28.75 1.96 26.98
N ASN A 106 29.97 2.31 26.57
CA ASN A 106 30.89 3.04 27.42
C ASN A 106 30.76 4.57 27.35
N LYS A 107 29.92 5.09 26.42
CA LYS A 107 29.64 6.53 26.33
C LYS A 107 28.32 6.86 27.02
N GLU A 108 28.40 7.36 28.23
CA GLU A 108 27.25 7.97 28.91
C GLU A 108 26.78 9.22 28.17
N GLY A 109 25.46 9.32 27.88
CA GLY A 109 24.81 10.54 27.42
C GLY A 109 24.55 10.65 25.89
N GLY A 110 24.82 9.65 25.06
CA GLY A 110 24.44 9.65 23.64
C GLY A 110 22.92 9.49 23.48
N LYS A 111 22.29 10.32 22.62
CA LYS A 111 20.89 10.10 22.21
C LYS A 111 20.80 8.75 21.51
N ARG A 112 19.85 7.94 21.96
CA ARG A 112 19.55 6.63 21.36
C ARG A 112 18.22 6.70 20.67
N ILE A 113 18.08 5.95 19.59
CA ILE A 113 16.81 5.72 18.89
C ILE A 113 16.68 4.26 18.53
N THR A 114 15.49 3.72 18.67
CA THR A 114 15.11 2.44 18.05
C THR A 114 14.29 2.74 16.83
N LEU A 115 14.81 2.37 15.66
CA LEU A 115 14.16 2.58 14.37
C LEU A 115 13.83 1.24 13.73
N MET A 116 12.57 1.09 13.28
CA MET A 116 12.13 -0.02 12.44
C MET A 116 11.92 0.48 11.01
N CYS A 117 12.50 -0.24 10.05
CA CYS A 117 12.39 0.08 8.63
C CYS A 117 11.96 -1.14 7.83
N GLY A 118 11.20 -0.90 6.76
CA GLY A 118 10.76 -1.97 5.88
C GLY A 118 10.16 -1.47 4.58
N ALA A 119 9.62 -2.42 3.80
CA ALA A 119 9.03 -2.15 2.50
C ALA A 119 7.63 -2.74 2.36
N PHE A 120 6.82 -2.07 1.53
CA PHE A 120 5.58 -2.57 0.97
C PHE A 120 5.81 -2.94 -0.49
N LYS A 121 5.45 -4.15 -0.86
CA LYS A 121 5.57 -4.66 -2.23
C LYS A 121 4.18 -4.89 -2.80
N TYR A 122 3.97 -4.47 -4.04
CA TYR A 122 2.74 -4.74 -4.79
C TYR A 122 3.08 -5.14 -6.21
N ASP A 123 2.17 -5.89 -6.85
CA ASP A 123 2.33 -6.25 -8.26
C ASP A 123 2.16 -5.00 -9.15
N THR A 124 3.26 -4.38 -9.54
CA THR A 124 3.31 -3.18 -10.39
C THR A 124 2.81 -3.43 -11.82
N ASN A 125 2.67 -4.71 -12.23
CA ASN A 125 2.06 -5.06 -13.52
C ASN A 125 0.54 -4.83 -13.53
N ILE A 126 -0.06 -4.59 -12.36
CA ILE A 126 -1.48 -4.30 -12.23
C ILE A 126 -1.70 -2.80 -12.43
N LYS A 127 -2.30 -2.45 -13.57
CA LYS A 127 -2.68 -1.06 -13.88
C LYS A 127 -3.99 -0.71 -13.18
N HIS A 128 -3.94 -0.36 -11.89
CA HIS A 128 -5.12 0.07 -11.14
C HIS A 128 -5.01 1.55 -10.75
N ALA A 129 -6.14 2.27 -10.82
CA ALA A 129 -6.20 3.70 -10.45
C ALA A 129 -5.72 3.94 -9.01
N PHE A 130 -5.98 3.01 -8.09
CA PHE A 130 -5.50 3.04 -6.72
C PHE A 130 -3.97 3.19 -6.62
N LEU A 131 -3.18 2.42 -7.37
CA LEU A 131 -1.72 2.49 -7.31
C LEU A 131 -1.18 3.83 -7.82
N LYS A 132 -1.88 4.44 -8.80
CA LYS A 132 -1.51 5.76 -9.32
C LYS A 132 -1.82 6.90 -8.37
N ASP A 133 -2.77 6.68 -7.46
CA ASP A 133 -3.25 7.67 -6.50
C ASP A 133 -2.66 7.48 -5.10
N LEU A 134 -1.74 6.52 -4.93
CA LEU A 134 -1.02 6.36 -3.68
C LEU A 134 -0.25 7.66 -3.37
N PRO A 135 -0.32 8.15 -2.13
CA PRO A 135 0.38 9.36 -1.74
C PRO A 135 1.90 9.14 -1.78
N CYS A 136 2.64 10.19 -2.15
CA CYS A 136 4.11 10.16 -2.09
C CYS A 136 4.61 10.01 -0.66
N PHE A 137 3.84 10.50 0.32
CA PHE A 137 4.24 10.54 1.72
C PHE A 137 3.01 10.50 2.64
N ILE A 138 3.08 9.70 3.70
CA ILE A 138 2.12 9.67 4.82
C ILE A 138 2.91 9.82 6.11
N HIS A 139 2.51 10.73 6.98
CA HIS A 139 3.01 10.86 8.35
C HIS A 139 1.85 10.73 9.33
N LEU A 140 1.97 9.82 10.27
CA LEU A 140 1.06 9.68 11.41
C LEU A 140 1.80 9.99 12.71
N GLU A 141 1.35 11.05 13.36
CA GLU A 141 1.86 11.48 14.68
C GLU A 141 1.07 10.76 15.78
N ALA A 142 1.72 9.82 16.49
CA ALA A 142 1.05 8.99 17.48
C ALA A 142 0.66 9.77 18.76
N GLN A 143 1.43 10.79 19.13
CA GLN A 143 1.28 11.47 20.43
C GLN A 143 0.09 12.44 20.49
N HIS A 144 -0.36 12.99 19.36
CA HIS A 144 -1.35 14.05 19.31
C HIS A 144 -2.75 13.61 18.87
N THR A 145 -2.95 12.32 18.60
CA THR A 145 -4.21 11.81 18.03
C THR A 145 -4.72 10.63 18.86
N PRO A 146 -5.66 10.85 19.80
CA PRO A 146 -6.23 9.78 20.63
C PRO A 146 -6.81 8.63 19.83
N GLU A 147 -7.34 8.92 18.65
CA GLU A 147 -7.89 7.95 17.69
C GLU A 147 -6.82 6.98 17.15
N LEU A 148 -5.54 7.31 17.31
CA LEU A 148 -4.40 6.46 16.90
C LEU A 148 -3.83 5.62 18.06
N ALA A 149 -4.58 5.42 19.17
CA ALA A 149 -4.12 4.56 20.29
C ALA A 149 -3.75 3.16 19.81
N TRP A 150 -4.45 2.63 18.79
CA TRP A 150 -4.13 1.35 18.14
C TRP A 150 -2.71 1.33 17.54
N LEU A 151 -2.22 2.47 17.03
CA LEU A 151 -0.89 2.57 16.41
C LEU A 151 0.21 2.30 17.44
N ARG A 152 0.10 2.89 18.63
CA ARG A 152 1.05 2.64 19.73
C ARG A 152 1.08 1.17 20.13
N SER A 153 -0.08 0.54 20.25
CA SER A 153 -0.17 -0.88 20.56
C SER A 153 0.47 -1.75 19.45
N LEU A 154 0.22 -1.43 18.19
CA LEU A 154 0.80 -2.14 17.06
C LEU A 154 2.31 -1.99 17.01
N VAL A 155 2.82 -0.76 17.17
CA VAL A 155 4.27 -0.48 17.22
C VAL A 155 4.93 -1.21 18.37
N SER A 156 4.31 -1.23 19.57
CA SER A 156 4.81 -1.98 20.72
C SER A 156 4.93 -3.48 20.43
N VAL A 157 3.91 -4.10 19.83
CA VAL A 157 3.97 -5.53 19.46
C VAL A 157 5.05 -5.79 18.42
N LEU A 158 5.14 -4.96 17.36
CA LEU A 158 6.18 -5.06 16.35
C LEU A 158 7.59 -4.97 16.95
N SER A 159 7.80 -4.05 17.92
CA SER A 159 9.07 -3.88 18.61
C SER A 159 9.44 -5.14 19.42
N VAL A 160 8.50 -5.68 20.19
CA VAL A 160 8.74 -6.88 21.01
C VAL A 160 9.08 -8.08 20.11
N GLU A 161 8.31 -8.33 19.07
CA GLU A 161 8.55 -9.42 18.13
C GLU A 161 9.91 -9.30 17.43
N SER A 162 10.27 -8.09 16.99
CA SER A 162 11.56 -7.84 16.33
C SER A 162 12.78 -8.09 17.21
N ARG A 163 12.65 -7.81 18.52
CA ARG A 163 13.75 -8.00 19.48
C ARG A 163 13.87 -9.45 19.96
N GLN A 164 12.74 -10.13 20.19
CA GLN A 164 12.74 -11.49 20.77
C GLN A 164 13.08 -12.57 19.73
N GLN A 165 12.80 -12.33 18.46
CA GLN A 165 13.03 -13.26 17.34
C GLN A 165 12.58 -14.71 17.64
N SER A 166 11.44 -14.85 18.30
CA SER A 166 10.84 -16.14 18.63
C SER A 166 10.46 -16.91 17.34
N PRO A 167 10.37 -18.26 17.37
CA PRO A 167 9.95 -19.01 16.19
C PRO A 167 8.66 -18.46 15.58
N GLY A 168 8.69 -18.13 14.26
CA GLY A 168 7.57 -17.53 13.55
C GLY A 168 7.51 -16.00 13.58
N PHE A 169 8.46 -15.32 14.23
CA PHE A 169 8.48 -13.85 14.36
C PHE A 169 8.37 -13.14 13.01
N SER A 170 9.08 -13.61 11.99
CA SER A 170 9.07 -12.97 10.66
C SER A 170 7.66 -12.95 10.05
N VAL A 171 6.91 -14.03 10.19
CA VAL A 171 5.53 -14.11 9.70
C VAL A 171 4.62 -13.14 10.48
N ILE A 172 4.79 -13.04 11.80
CA ILE A 172 4.02 -12.12 12.64
C ILE A 172 4.32 -10.68 12.23
N ILE A 173 5.59 -10.32 12.09
CA ILE A 173 6.01 -8.98 11.68
C ILE A 173 5.44 -8.62 10.31
N ASP A 174 5.53 -9.49 9.31
CA ASP A 174 4.98 -9.24 7.99
C ASP A 174 3.47 -8.98 8.05
N ARG A 175 2.71 -9.80 8.79
CA ARG A 175 1.26 -9.61 8.95
C ARG A 175 0.89 -8.33 9.69
N LEU A 176 1.62 -7.99 10.75
CA LEU A 176 1.39 -6.74 11.47
C LEU A 176 1.75 -5.51 10.63
N THR A 177 2.77 -5.62 9.79
CA THR A 177 3.15 -4.55 8.84
C THR A 177 2.12 -4.39 7.73
N GLU A 178 1.49 -5.47 7.24
CA GLU A 178 0.32 -5.38 6.35
C GLU A 178 -0.83 -4.62 7.03
N VAL A 179 -1.12 -4.94 8.30
CA VAL A 179 -2.14 -4.22 9.09
C VAL A 179 -1.76 -2.74 9.23
N LEU A 180 -0.50 -2.44 9.52
CA LEU A 180 0.01 -1.07 9.60
C LEU A 180 -0.27 -0.29 8.31
N PHE A 181 0.07 -0.86 7.15
CA PHE A 181 -0.15 -0.22 5.87
C PHE A 181 -1.63 0.05 5.57
N ILE A 182 -2.50 -0.93 5.85
CA ILE A 182 -3.94 -0.76 5.69
C ILE A 182 -4.46 0.40 6.55
N GLN A 183 -4.00 0.49 7.78
CA GLN A 183 -4.40 1.55 8.69
C GLN A 183 -3.84 2.93 8.30
N LEU A 184 -2.61 2.99 7.80
CA LEU A 184 -2.02 4.20 7.21
C LEU A 184 -2.88 4.73 6.06
N LEU A 185 -3.30 3.85 5.15
CA LEU A 185 -4.19 4.20 4.04
C LEU A 185 -5.56 4.67 4.52
N ARG A 186 -6.17 3.97 5.49
CA ARG A 186 -7.48 4.37 6.05
C ARG A 186 -7.42 5.75 6.66
N GLU A 187 -6.39 6.04 7.44
CA GLU A 187 -6.21 7.35 8.04
C GLU A 187 -5.96 8.42 6.99
N HIS A 188 -5.15 8.11 5.97
CA HIS A 188 -4.95 9.02 4.84
C HIS A 188 -6.26 9.31 4.10
N ILE A 189 -7.07 8.29 3.79
CA ILE A 189 -8.39 8.42 3.17
C ILE A 189 -9.29 9.31 4.04
N ARG A 190 -9.32 9.09 5.35
CA ARG A 190 -10.13 9.87 6.29
C ARG A 190 -9.76 11.36 6.29
N ARG A 191 -8.46 11.68 6.23
CA ARG A 191 -7.94 13.07 6.22
C ARG A 191 -8.12 13.75 4.86
N GLN A 192 -8.24 13.00 3.77
CA GLN A 192 -8.28 13.52 2.40
C GLN A 192 -9.69 13.55 1.79
N ALA A 193 -10.74 13.35 2.57
CA ALA A 193 -12.14 13.21 2.11
C ALA A 193 -12.69 14.32 1.17
N SER A 194 -11.95 15.41 0.97
CA SER A 194 -12.38 16.54 0.12
C SER A 194 -11.52 16.75 -1.14
N LYS A 195 -10.54 15.90 -1.43
CA LYS A 195 -9.65 16.02 -2.60
C LYS A 195 -10.13 15.15 -3.76
N HIS A 196 -9.50 15.32 -4.94
CA HIS A 196 -9.74 14.45 -6.10
C HIS A 196 -8.86 13.20 -6.00
N GLY A 197 -9.22 12.14 -6.71
CA GLY A 197 -8.46 10.91 -6.80
C GLY A 197 -9.21 9.68 -6.27
N TYR A 198 -8.65 8.51 -6.53
CA TYR A 198 -9.28 7.22 -6.21
C TYR A 198 -9.48 7.03 -4.69
N LEU A 199 -8.51 7.44 -3.89
CA LEU A 199 -8.62 7.36 -2.43
C LEU A 199 -9.74 8.27 -1.90
N SER A 200 -9.93 9.43 -2.51
CA SER A 200 -11.07 10.32 -2.21
C SER A 200 -12.39 9.72 -2.69
N ALA A 201 -12.39 8.97 -3.81
CA ALA A 201 -13.58 8.25 -4.28
C ALA A 201 -14.03 7.17 -3.28
N LEU A 202 -13.10 6.48 -2.60
CA LEU A 202 -13.43 5.53 -1.54
C LEU A 202 -14.10 6.19 -0.32
N ALA A 203 -13.74 7.43 0.01
CA ALA A 203 -14.34 8.21 1.10
C ALA A 203 -15.67 8.87 0.70
N ASP A 204 -15.95 9.01 -0.60
CA ASP A 204 -17.18 9.64 -1.09
C ASP A 204 -18.42 8.79 -0.77
N PRO A 205 -19.49 9.36 -0.15
CA PRO A 205 -20.64 8.58 0.29
C PRO A 205 -21.42 7.89 -0.84
N TYR A 206 -21.34 8.40 -2.05
CA TYR A 206 -22.02 7.82 -3.22
C TYR A 206 -21.06 6.91 -4.00
N ILE A 207 -19.88 7.44 -4.36
CA ILE A 207 -18.93 6.71 -5.20
C ILE A 207 -18.26 5.56 -4.43
N GLY A 208 -17.98 5.73 -3.13
CA GLY A 208 -17.51 4.62 -2.27
C GLY A 208 -18.52 3.47 -2.21
N ARG A 209 -19.83 3.77 -2.12
CA ARG A 209 -20.87 2.73 -2.23
C ARG A 209 -20.90 2.07 -3.60
N ALA A 210 -20.74 2.85 -4.68
CA ALA A 210 -20.68 2.29 -6.03
C ALA A 210 -19.46 1.39 -6.21
N LEU A 211 -18.28 1.80 -5.72
CA LEU A 211 -17.07 1.00 -5.74
C LEU A 211 -17.27 -0.31 -4.96
N ASN A 212 -17.86 -0.27 -3.76
CA ASN A 212 -18.17 -1.47 -3.00
C ASN A 212 -19.11 -2.42 -3.75
N LEU A 213 -20.10 -1.89 -4.46
CA LEU A 213 -21.00 -2.71 -5.31
C LEU A 213 -20.27 -3.32 -6.51
N ILE A 214 -19.32 -2.62 -7.11
CA ILE A 214 -18.48 -3.13 -8.21
C ILE A 214 -17.57 -4.25 -7.75
N HIS A 215 -17.02 -4.11 -6.55
CA HIS A 215 -16.07 -5.04 -5.97
C HIS A 215 -16.74 -6.22 -5.23
N ASP A 216 -18.07 -6.22 -5.13
CA ASP A 216 -18.81 -7.34 -4.55
C ASP A 216 -19.01 -8.47 -5.57
N ASP A 217 -18.52 -9.66 -5.24
CA ASP A 217 -18.61 -10.85 -6.09
C ASP A 217 -20.04 -11.24 -6.44
N GLN A 218 -20.98 -10.93 -5.57
CA GLN A 218 -22.41 -11.20 -5.81
C GLN A 218 -23.00 -10.26 -6.88
N ASN A 219 -22.37 -9.14 -7.19
CA ASN A 219 -22.82 -8.14 -8.14
C ASN A 219 -22.01 -8.15 -9.46
N SER A 220 -21.43 -9.29 -9.83
CA SER A 220 -20.57 -9.40 -11.04
C SER A 220 -21.20 -8.91 -12.34
N GLN A 221 -22.54 -8.90 -12.43
CA GLN A 221 -23.30 -8.44 -13.60
C GLN A 221 -23.85 -7.02 -13.49
N CYS A 222 -23.40 -6.19 -12.52
CA CYS A 222 -23.88 -4.83 -12.38
C CYS A 222 -23.62 -4.00 -13.66
N SER A 223 -24.57 -3.13 -14.00
CA SER A 223 -24.44 -2.16 -15.08
C SER A 223 -24.25 -0.75 -14.53
N VAL A 224 -23.74 0.18 -15.36
CA VAL A 224 -23.63 1.59 -14.96
C VAL A 224 -24.99 2.16 -14.53
N GLU A 225 -26.07 1.75 -15.19
CA GLU A 225 -27.42 2.18 -14.85
C GLU A 225 -27.89 1.65 -13.49
N SER A 226 -27.71 0.32 -13.26
CA SER A 226 -28.06 -0.28 -11.97
C SER A 226 -27.25 0.29 -10.80
N LEU A 227 -25.97 0.59 -11.02
CA LEU A 227 -25.11 1.24 -10.01
C LEU A 227 -25.65 2.64 -9.64
N GLY A 228 -25.91 3.48 -10.63
CA GLY A 228 -26.48 4.81 -10.39
C GLY A 228 -27.78 4.74 -9.58
N LYS A 229 -28.70 3.85 -9.96
CA LYS A 229 -29.96 3.62 -9.26
C LYS A 229 -29.75 3.17 -7.80
N ASN A 230 -28.84 2.22 -7.56
CA ASN A 230 -28.56 1.68 -6.23
C ASN A 230 -27.96 2.70 -5.27
N ILE A 231 -27.27 3.72 -5.77
CA ILE A 231 -26.69 4.79 -4.96
C ILE A 231 -27.54 6.04 -4.93
N GLY A 232 -28.71 6.07 -5.60
CA GLY A 232 -29.64 7.20 -5.61
C GLY A 232 -29.22 8.35 -6.50
N LEU A 233 -28.42 8.12 -7.54
CA LEU A 233 -28.00 9.13 -8.52
C LEU A 233 -28.57 8.85 -9.91
N SER A 234 -28.87 9.92 -10.67
CA SER A 234 -29.13 9.79 -12.10
C SER A 234 -27.88 9.28 -12.81
N ARG A 235 -28.06 8.63 -14.00
CA ARG A 235 -26.94 8.11 -14.79
C ARG A 235 -25.89 9.17 -15.13
N SER A 236 -26.31 10.39 -15.48
CA SER A 236 -25.40 11.49 -15.79
C SER A 236 -24.64 11.94 -14.53
N ALA A 237 -25.35 12.22 -13.43
CA ALA A 237 -24.73 12.65 -12.17
C ALA A 237 -23.73 11.60 -11.64
N PHE A 238 -24.09 10.31 -11.74
CA PHE A 238 -23.19 9.22 -11.37
C PHE A 238 -21.93 9.21 -12.26
N THR A 239 -22.12 9.26 -13.58
CA THR A 239 -20.99 9.21 -14.53
C THR A 239 -20.04 10.38 -14.33
N ASP A 240 -20.55 11.59 -14.18
CA ASP A 240 -19.74 12.81 -13.99
C ASP A 240 -18.98 12.78 -12.66
N ARG A 241 -19.66 12.46 -11.55
CA ARG A 241 -19.04 12.37 -10.22
C ARG A 241 -17.98 11.28 -10.16
N PHE A 242 -18.30 10.09 -10.69
CA PHE A 242 -17.38 8.96 -10.76
C PHE A 242 -16.13 9.30 -11.57
N SER A 243 -16.32 9.84 -12.78
CA SER A 243 -15.20 10.18 -13.68
C SER A 243 -14.30 11.27 -13.08
N LYS A 244 -14.88 12.22 -12.38
CA LYS A 244 -14.13 13.29 -11.69
C LYS A 244 -13.26 12.75 -10.55
N LEU A 245 -13.76 11.80 -9.76
CA LEU A 245 -13.07 11.25 -8.61
C LEU A 245 -12.11 10.11 -8.99
N VAL A 246 -12.56 9.17 -9.85
CA VAL A 246 -11.79 7.98 -10.21
C VAL A 246 -10.82 8.21 -11.37
N GLY A 247 -11.02 9.30 -12.13
CA GLY A 247 -10.18 9.64 -13.28
C GLY A 247 -10.52 8.88 -14.56
N GLN A 248 -11.57 8.03 -14.56
CA GLN A 248 -12.07 7.30 -15.74
C GLN A 248 -13.57 7.04 -15.62
N SER A 249 -14.23 6.73 -16.76
CA SER A 249 -15.66 6.49 -16.75
C SER A 249 -16.03 5.21 -15.97
N PRO A 250 -17.24 5.13 -15.36
CA PRO A 250 -17.71 3.92 -14.67
C PRO A 250 -17.69 2.68 -15.55
N LYS A 251 -17.99 2.83 -16.86
CA LYS A 251 -17.97 1.72 -17.82
C LYS A 251 -16.55 1.20 -18.05
N ALA A 252 -15.57 2.09 -18.22
CA ALA A 252 -14.17 1.71 -18.40
C ALA A 252 -13.63 1.02 -17.13
N TYR A 253 -13.92 1.57 -15.97
CA TYR A 253 -13.53 0.98 -14.69
C TYR A 253 -14.09 -0.42 -14.48
N LEU A 254 -15.40 -0.62 -14.72
CA LEU A 254 -16.05 -1.94 -14.66
C LEU A 254 -15.39 -2.96 -15.58
N MET A 255 -15.08 -2.55 -16.82
CA MET A 255 -14.43 -3.42 -17.79
C MET A 255 -13.02 -3.82 -17.34
N ASP A 256 -12.21 -2.84 -16.91
CA ASP A 256 -10.85 -3.07 -16.43
C ASP A 256 -10.86 -3.99 -15.21
N TRP A 257 -11.76 -3.75 -14.26
CA TRP A 257 -11.89 -4.56 -13.06
C TRP A 257 -12.27 -6.02 -13.37
N ARG A 258 -13.27 -6.21 -14.23
CA ARG A 258 -13.66 -7.56 -14.68
C ARG A 258 -12.53 -8.31 -15.38
N MET A 259 -11.73 -7.61 -16.17
CA MET A 259 -10.55 -8.21 -16.81
C MET A 259 -9.47 -8.60 -15.78
N GLN A 260 -9.23 -7.79 -14.75
CA GLN A 260 -8.31 -8.15 -13.69
C GLN A 260 -8.78 -9.37 -12.88
N LYS A 261 -10.08 -9.44 -12.56
CA LYS A 261 -10.68 -10.65 -11.95
C LYS A 261 -10.51 -11.89 -12.82
N ALA A 262 -10.81 -11.77 -14.11
CA ALA A 262 -10.64 -12.86 -15.05
C ALA A 262 -9.17 -13.34 -15.14
N LYS A 263 -8.21 -12.40 -15.11
CA LYS A 263 -6.78 -12.71 -15.03
C LYS A 263 -6.44 -13.54 -13.77
N THR A 264 -6.96 -13.14 -12.62
CA THR A 264 -6.78 -13.87 -11.35
C THR A 264 -7.42 -15.26 -11.40
N GLN A 265 -8.64 -15.39 -11.91
CA GLN A 265 -9.32 -16.67 -12.06
C GLN A 265 -8.58 -17.63 -13.00
N LEU A 266 -8.00 -17.12 -14.10
CA LEU A 266 -7.19 -17.91 -15.03
C LEU A 266 -5.96 -18.54 -14.36
N THR A 267 -5.38 -17.88 -13.37
CA THR A 267 -4.14 -18.33 -12.69
C THR A 267 -4.42 -19.11 -11.41
N GLN A 268 -5.52 -18.86 -10.72
CA GLN A 268 -5.78 -19.36 -9.37
C GLN A 268 -6.96 -20.32 -9.27
N SER A 269 -7.65 -20.60 -10.38
CA SER A 269 -8.78 -21.51 -10.38
C SER A 269 -8.76 -22.49 -11.57
N ASN A 270 -9.51 -23.59 -11.41
CA ASN A 270 -9.72 -24.58 -12.47
C ASN A 270 -11.02 -24.31 -13.27
N LEU A 271 -11.60 -23.10 -13.17
CA LEU A 271 -12.82 -22.74 -13.89
C LEU A 271 -12.62 -22.86 -15.39
N GLY A 272 -13.65 -23.34 -16.10
CA GLY A 272 -13.69 -23.39 -17.56
C GLY A 272 -13.63 -21.99 -18.17
N MET A 273 -13.16 -21.88 -19.41
CA MET A 273 -13.04 -20.59 -20.11
C MET A 273 -14.39 -19.88 -20.23
N PHE A 274 -15.45 -20.63 -20.47
CA PHE A 274 -16.82 -20.10 -20.54
C PHE A 274 -17.27 -19.50 -19.19
N GLN A 275 -17.02 -20.21 -18.09
CA GLN A 275 -17.38 -19.73 -16.74
C GLN A 275 -16.66 -18.42 -16.40
N ILE A 276 -15.38 -18.30 -16.77
CA ILE A 276 -14.61 -17.06 -16.58
C ILE A 276 -15.14 -15.95 -17.46
N ALA A 277 -15.49 -16.24 -18.75
CA ALA A 277 -16.10 -15.28 -19.64
C ALA A 277 -17.43 -14.75 -19.09
N GLU A 278 -18.29 -15.63 -18.61
CA GLU A 278 -19.57 -15.30 -18.00
C GLU A 278 -19.40 -14.44 -16.74
N SER A 279 -18.48 -14.81 -15.84
CA SER A 279 -18.16 -14.01 -14.62
C SER A 279 -17.61 -12.63 -14.97
N ALA A 280 -16.91 -12.50 -16.09
CA ALA A 280 -16.44 -11.22 -16.63
C ALA A 280 -17.53 -10.43 -17.38
N GLY A 281 -18.76 -10.96 -17.47
CA GLY A 281 -19.91 -10.30 -18.10
C GLY A 281 -19.98 -10.44 -19.61
N TYR A 282 -19.33 -11.47 -20.18
CA TYR A 282 -19.38 -11.78 -21.62
C TYR A 282 -20.30 -12.96 -21.89
N SER A 283 -21.10 -12.85 -22.97
CA SER A 283 -22.00 -13.90 -23.40
C SER A 283 -21.34 -15.01 -24.22
N SER A 284 -20.06 -14.84 -24.59
CA SER A 284 -19.31 -15.85 -25.34
C SER A 284 -17.81 -15.81 -25.04
N GLU A 285 -17.15 -16.97 -25.10
CA GLU A 285 -15.70 -17.10 -24.98
C GLU A 285 -14.94 -16.31 -26.05
N ALA A 286 -15.49 -16.22 -27.28
CA ALA A 286 -14.86 -15.49 -28.37
C ALA A 286 -14.80 -13.99 -28.08
N ALA A 287 -15.91 -13.40 -27.61
CA ALA A 287 -15.96 -11.99 -27.23
C ALA A 287 -15.02 -11.69 -26.03
N PHE A 288 -15.02 -12.55 -25.02
CA PHE A 288 -14.10 -12.48 -23.89
C PHE A 288 -12.64 -12.56 -24.34
N SER A 289 -12.28 -13.57 -25.13
CA SER A 289 -10.91 -13.76 -25.63
C SER A 289 -10.39 -12.55 -26.39
N LYS A 290 -11.23 -11.94 -27.20
CA LYS A 290 -10.89 -10.71 -27.94
C LYS A 290 -10.63 -9.55 -26.98
N ALA A 291 -11.50 -9.32 -26.02
CA ALA A 291 -11.37 -8.26 -25.03
C ALA A 291 -10.15 -8.49 -24.13
N PHE A 292 -9.93 -9.71 -23.63
CA PHE A 292 -8.79 -10.08 -22.80
C PHE A 292 -7.45 -9.86 -23.55
N LYS A 293 -7.37 -10.29 -24.82
CA LYS A 293 -6.19 -10.05 -25.67
C LYS A 293 -5.95 -8.55 -25.88
N GLN A 294 -6.99 -7.74 -25.99
CA GLN A 294 -6.87 -6.30 -26.14
C GLN A 294 -6.27 -5.63 -24.89
N VAL A 295 -6.63 -6.11 -23.69
CA VAL A 295 -6.13 -5.57 -22.41
C VAL A 295 -4.74 -6.08 -22.07
N PHE A 296 -4.47 -7.39 -22.25
CA PHE A 296 -3.24 -8.04 -21.79
C PHE A 296 -2.28 -8.46 -22.92
N ASN A 297 -2.56 -8.11 -24.16
CA ASN A 297 -1.77 -8.47 -25.35
C ASN A 297 -1.57 -9.98 -25.57
N THR A 298 -2.28 -10.83 -24.83
CA THR A 298 -2.16 -12.28 -24.87
C THR A 298 -3.54 -12.92 -24.75
N PRO A 299 -3.89 -13.94 -25.56
CA PRO A 299 -5.15 -14.66 -25.41
C PRO A 299 -5.24 -15.37 -24.06
N PRO A 300 -6.43 -15.48 -23.42
CA PRO A 300 -6.59 -16.03 -22.08
C PRO A 300 -6.12 -17.49 -21.96
N GLY A 301 -6.33 -18.32 -22.98
CA GLY A 301 -5.84 -19.70 -22.96
C GLY A 301 -4.32 -19.83 -23.03
N LYS A 302 -3.63 -18.93 -23.74
CA LYS A 302 -2.17 -18.86 -23.73
C LYS A 302 -1.68 -18.34 -22.38
N PHE A 303 -2.32 -17.30 -21.85
CA PHE A 303 -1.99 -16.72 -20.55
C PHE A 303 -2.06 -17.76 -19.43
N ARG A 304 -3.13 -18.57 -19.38
CA ARG A 304 -3.26 -19.66 -18.39
C ARG A 304 -2.11 -20.64 -18.43
N ARG A 305 -1.73 -21.12 -19.63
CA ARG A 305 -0.62 -22.09 -19.79
C ARG A 305 0.70 -21.54 -19.31
N THR A 306 1.06 -20.33 -19.72
CA THR A 306 2.34 -19.69 -19.34
C THR A 306 2.49 -19.47 -17.82
N MET A 307 1.39 -19.47 -17.08
CA MET A 307 1.41 -19.26 -15.61
C MET A 307 1.30 -20.57 -14.81
N GLN A 308 1.06 -21.70 -15.47
CA GLN A 308 1.02 -23.04 -14.87
C GLN A 308 2.31 -23.82 -15.09
N ASP A 309 3.16 -23.39 -16.04
CA ASP A 309 4.53 -23.83 -16.26
C ASP A 309 5.51 -23.02 -15.37
#